data_40d5c61164d30b54b9c3bfca959cf70f
#
_entry.id   40d5c61164d30b54b9c3bfca959cf70f
#
_cell.length_a   1.000
_cell.length_b   1.000
_cell.length_c   1.000
_cell.angle_alpha   90.00
_cell.angle_beta   90.00
_cell.angle_gamma   90.00
#
_symmetry.space_group_name_H-M   'P 1'
#
loop_
_entity.id
_entity.type
_entity.pdbx_description
1 polymer ?
#
loop_
_entity_poly.entity_id
_entity_poly.type
_entity_poly.pdbx_seq_one_letter_code
_entity_poly.pdbx_strand_id
1 'polypeptide(L)'
;PSWQKARFTLLEESVGAESIVIEVERADFQIEKTIVDISQLQLLKKEQIDLIGELGFSAWRPNISPVIDEVVAGGAAEAAGLMANDKIVLLAGEMITNVHRWVELIRANPEQSLDLVVLRDARQVSLKITPKIRTVKDESYGFIGVMNRIEIPDDVRQKMAVIERYGPIEALGESIEKTW
;
A
#
# COMPACT_ATOMS: atom_id res chain seq x y z
N PRO A 1 -15.84 -3.53 -11.26
CA PRO A 1 -15.99 -3.34 -9.81
C PRO A 1 -14.82 -2.52 -9.26
N SER A 2 -15.11 -1.33 -8.72
CA SER A 2 -14.08 -0.49 -8.09
C SER A 2 -14.22 -0.56 -6.56
N TRP A 3 -13.14 -0.31 -5.83
CA TRP A 3 -13.18 -0.19 -4.37
C TRP A 3 -14.16 0.88 -3.89
N GLN A 4 -14.38 1.94 -4.68
CA GLN A 4 -15.41 2.94 -4.38
C GLN A 4 -16.80 2.32 -4.43
N LYS A 5 -17.12 1.55 -5.47
CA LYS A 5 -18.43 0.88 -5.58
C LYS A 5 -18.64 -0.11 -4.45
N ALA A 6 -17.63 -0.95 -4.14
CA ALA A 6 -17.68 -1.86 -3.00
C ALA A 6 -17.93 -1.13 -1.68
N ARG A 7 -17.27 0.01 -1.45
CA ARG A 7 -17.46 0.84 -0.27
C ARG A 7 -18.88 1.41 -0.18
N PHE A 8 -19.44 1.92 -1.27
CA PHE A 8 -20.80 2.43 -1.30
C PHE A 8 -21.82 1.32 -1.05
N THR A 9 -21.69 0.18 -1.71
CA THR A 9 -22.59 -0.97 -1.49
C THR A 9 -22.54 -1.45 -0.04
N LEU A 10 -21.33 -1.57 0.55
CA LEU A 10 -21.18 -1.93 1.95
C LEU A 10 -21.84 -0.91 2.90
N LEU A 11 -21.75 0.38 2.60
CA LEU A 11 -22.42 1.42 3.37
C LEU A 11 -23.94 1.32 3.27
N GLU A 12 -24.48 1.12 2.06
CA GLU A 12 -25.93 0.97 1.84
C GLU A 12 -26.49 -0.25 2.58
N GLU A 13 -25.84 -1.41 2.44
CA GLU A 13 -26.25 -2.66 3.09
C GLU A 13 -26.07 -2.62 4.63
N SER A 14 -25.17 -1.78 5.14
CA SER A 14 -24.94 -1.66 6.59
C SER A 14 -25.92 -0.74 7.32
N VAL A 15 -26.71 0.05 6.59
CA VAL A 15 -27.67 0.97 7.21
C VAL A 15 -28.83 0.18 7.85
N GLY A 16 -28.86 0.17 9.19
CA GLY A 16 -29.92 -0.52 9.95
C GLY A 16 -29.76 -2.04 10.03
N ALA A 17 -28.65 -2.60 9.55
CA ALA A 17 -28.33 -4.01 9.66
C ALA A 17 -27.46 -4.30 10.89
N GLU A 18 -27.57 -5.48 11.46
CA GLU A 18 -26.70 -6.00 12.52
C GLU A 18 -25.55 -6.86 11.93
N SER A 19 -25.74 -7.36 10.71
CA SER A 19 -24.76 -8.15 9.98
C SER A 19 -24.89 -7.96 8.47
N ILE A 20 -23.80 -8.16 7.75
CA ILE A 20 -23.77 -8.17 6.29
C ILE A 20 -23.23 -9.50 5.78
N VAL A 21 -23.70 -9.94 4.60
CA VAL A 21 -23.19 -11.14 3.93
C VAL A 21 -22.23 -10.72 2.85
N ILE A 22 -20.99 -11.19 2.93
CA ILE A 22 -19.97 -10.93 1.93
C ILE A 22 -19.68 -12.21 1.16
N GLU A 23 -19.70 -12.14 -0.16
CA GLU A 23 -19.22 -13.20 -1.03
C GLU A 23 -17.75 -12.95 -1.36
N VAL A 24 -16.90 -13.91 -1.02
CA VAL A 24 -15.46 -13.85 -1.27
C VAL A 24 -15.08 -14.93 -2.28
N GLU A 25 -14.51 -14.53 -3.39
CA GLU A 25 -13.86 -15.44 -4.32
C GLU A 25 -12.42 -15.71 -3.88
N ARG A 26 -12.11 -16.96 -3.57
CA ARG A 26 -10.75 -17.40 -3.19
C ARG A 26 -9.87 -17.60 -4.44
N ALA A 27 -8.56 -17.72 -4.23
CA ALA A 27 -7.59 -17.94 -5.30
C ALA A 27 -7.81 -19.22 -6.11
N ASP A 28 -8.54 -20.20 -5.57
CA ASP A 28 -8.96 -21.45 -6.21
C ASP A 28 -10.33 -21.33 -6.90
N PHE A 29 -10.83 -20.11 -7.10
CA PHE A 29 -12.15 -19.79 -7.69
C PHE A 29 -13.35 -20.32 -6.90
N GLN A 30 -13.18 -20.72 -5.66
CA GLN A 30 -14.26 -21.07 -4.76
C GLN A 30 -14.91 -19.78 -4.22
N ILE A 31 -16.23 -19.70 -4.30
CA ILE A 31 -17.00 -18.61 -3.71
C ILE A 31 -17.48 -19.03 -2.32
N GLU A 32 -17.08 -18.28 -1.32
CA GLU A 32 -17.49 -18.49 0.08
C GLU A 32 -18.32 -17.30 0.56
N LYS A 33 -19.45 -17.59 1.23
CA LYS A 33 -20.25 -16.57 1.88
C LYS A 33 -19.85 -16.47 3.35
N THR A 34 -19.46 -15.27 3.74
CA THR A 34 -19.09 -14.97 5.13
C THR A 34 -20.05 -13.95 5.69
N ILE A 35 -20.60 -14.22 6.86
CA ILE A 35 -21.43 -13.28 7.62
C ILE A 35 -20.50 -12.46 8.53
N VAL A 36 -20.55 -11.15 8.39
CA VAL A 36 -19.78 -10.23 9.20
C VAL A 36 -20.72 -9.47 10.11
N ASP A 37 -20.53 -9.59 11.44
CA ASP A 37 -21.26 -8.84 12.44
C ASP A 37 -20.76 -7.38 12.44
N ILE A 38 -21.67 -6.46 12.20
CA ILE A 38 -21.41 -5.02 12.15
C ILE A 38 -22.12 -4.26 13.29
N SER A 39 -22.74 -4.96 14.23
CA SER A 39 -23.49 -4.38 15.36
C SER A 39 -22.63 -3.46 16.24
N GLN A 40 -21.32 -3.74 16.32
CA GLN A 40 -20.36 -2.96 17.10
C GLN A 40 -19.80 -1.75 16.33
N LEU A 41 -20.01 -1.67 15.02
CA LEU A 41 -19.54 -0.56 14.21
C LEU A 41 -20.44 0.66 14.47
N GLN A 42 -19.90 1.68 15.16
CA GLN A 42 -20.60 2.93 15.41
C GLN A 42 -20.64 3.79 14.13
N LEU A 43 -21.32 3.29 13.09
CA LEU A 43 -21.32 3.87 11.73
C LEU A 43 -21.84 5.32 11.68
N LEU A 44 -22.64 5.74 12.65
CA LEU A 44 -23.32 7.05 12.65
C LEU A 44 -22.57 8.15 13.43
N LYS A 45 -21.42 7.86 14.05
CA LYS A 45 -20.75 8.81 14.95
C LYS A 45 -19.46 9.43 14.42
N LYS A 46 -18.94 9.00 13.29
CA LYS A 46 -17.70 9.53 12.69
C LYS A 46 -17.98 10.19 11.34
N GLU A 47 -17.50 11.40 11.13
CA GLU A 47 -17.61 12.12 9.85
C GLU A 47 -16.84 11.47 8.69
N GLN A 48 -15.84 10.63 8.99
CA GLN A 48 -15.10 9.84 8.01
C GLN A 48 -14.92 8.42 8.54
N ILE A 49 -15.73 7.48 8.04
CA ILE A 49 -15.64 6.07 8.40
C ILE A 49 -14.82 5.34 7.35
N ASP A 50 -13.71 4.74 7.75
CA ASP A 50 -13.06 3.70 6.95
C ASP A 50 -13.72 2.36 7.27
N LEU A 51 -14.92 2.15 6.73
CA LEU A 51 -15.70 0.94 6.95
C LEU A 51 -14.93 -0.32 6.56
N ILE A 52 -14.15 -0.26 5.49
CA ILE A 52 -13.35 -1.38 4.97
C ILE A 52 -12.27 -1.76 5.98
N GLY A 53 -11.56 -0.77 6.52
CA GLY A 53 -10.51 -0.99 7.53
C GLY A 53 -11.08 -1.44 8.88
N GLU A 54 -12.22 -0.90 9.33
CA GLU A 54 -12.88 -1.32 10.57
C GLU A 54 -13.44 -2.76 10.49
N LEU A 55 -13.83 -3.22 9.30
CA LEU A 55 -14.20 -4.62 9.03
C LEU A 55 -12.98 -5.56 8.92
N GLY A 56 -11.76 -5.04 9.07
CA GLY A 56 -10.54 -5.82 8.97
C GLY A 56 -10.09 -6.12 7.53
N PHE A 57 -10.74 -5.52 6.53
CA PHE A 57 -10.28 -5.64 5.15
C PHE A 57 -9.19 -4.65 4.85
N SER A 58 -8.17 -5.10 4.16
CA SER A 58 -7.14 -4.22 3.60
C SER A 58 -7.08 -4.39 2.09
N ALA A 59 -6.90 -3.29 1.38
CA ALA A 59 -6.63 -3.39 -0.05
C ALA A 59 -5.36 -4.22 -0.25
N TRP A 60 -5.45 -5.26 -1.08
CA TRP A 60 -4.28 -6.03 -1.46
C TRP A 60 -3.23 -5.11 -2.12
N ARG A 61 -2.00 -5.21 -1.64
CA ARG A 61 -0.88 -4.45 -2.16
C ARG A 61 0.16 -5.42 -2.72
N PRO A 62 0.67 -5.18 -3.92
CA PRO A 62 1.73 -6.03 -4.47
C PRO A 62 2.96 -5.99 -3.57
N ASN A 63 3.63 -7.14 -3.44
CA ASN A 63 4.90 -7.23 -2.75
C ASN A 63 6.00 -6.71 -3.68
N ILE A 64 6.26 -5.39 -3.62
CA ILE A 64 7.27 -4.71 -4.42
C ILE A 64 8.59 -4.76 -3.69
N SER A 65 9.60 -5.37 -4.33
CA SER A 65 10.95 -5.45 -3.78
C SER A 65 11.55 -4.04 -3.57
N PRO A 66 12.16 -3.74 -2.42
CA PRO A 66 12.71 -2.43 -2.13
C PRO A 66 14.06 -2.25 -2.84
N VAL A 67 14.02 -1.81 -4.08
CA VAL A 67 15.19 -1.46 -4.89
C VAL A 67 15.29 0.05 -5.01
N ILE A 68 16.47 0.59 -4.78
CA ILE A 68 16.74 2.02 -4.92
C ILE A 68 16.85 2.36 -6.42
N ASP A 69 16.06 3.33 -6.87
CA ASP A 69 16.13 3.85 -8.23
C ASP A 69 17.11 5.03 -8.31
N GLU A 70 16.92 6.00 -7.43
CA GLU A 70 17.73 7.22 -7.39
C GLU A 70 18.05 7.62 -5.95
N VAL A 71 19.22 8.18 -5.75
CA VAL A 71 19.68 8.78 -4.49
C VAL A 71 19.80 10.29 -4.67
N VAL A 72 19.09 11.04 -3.84
CA VAL A 72 19.09 12.50 -3.88
C VAL A 72 20.38 13.04 -3.28
N ALA A 73 21.07 13.90 -4.02
CA ALA A 73 22.31 14.55 -3.57
C ALA A 73 22.10 15.36 -2.28
N GLY A 74 23.04 15.29 -1.35
CA GLY A 74 22.96 15.91 -0.02
C GLY A 74 22.02 15.20 0.95
N GLY A 75 21.41 14.08 0.54
CA GLY A 75 20.51 13.27 1.36
C GLY A 75 21.25 12.39 2.37
N ALA A 76 20.48 11.86 3.34
CA ALA A 76 21.01 10.89 4.31
C ALA A 76 21.43 9.57 3.63
N ALA A 77 20.75 9.20 2.55
CA ALA A 77 21.07 8.02 1.78
C ALA A 77 22.43 8.12 1.08
N GLU A 78 22.71 9.27 0.46
CA GLU A 78 24.04 9.54 -0.15
C GLU A 78 25.14 9.51 0.92
N ALA A 79 24.93 10.20 2.04
CA ALA A 79 25.87 10.21 3.16
C ALA A 79 26.13 8.81 3.75
N ALA A 80 25.15 7.91 3.69
CA ALA A 80 25.27 6.51 4.09
C ALA A 80 25.96 5.63 3.04
N GLY A 81 26.19 6.13 1.83
CA GLY A 81 26.79 5.37 0.71
C GLY A 81 25.81 4.47 -0.03
N LEU A 82 24.48 4.72 0.09
CA LEU A 82 23.49 4.08 -0.76
C LEU A 82 23.68 4.50 -2.22
N MET A 83 23.40 3.58 -3.13
CA MET A 83 23.53 3.78 -4.57
C MET A 83 22.26 3.30 -5.30
N ALA A 84 22.08 3.78 -6.53
CA ALA A 84 21.07 3.24 -7.43
C ALA A 84 21.31 1.75 -7.66
N ASN A 85 20.23 0.99 -7.81
CA ASN A 85 20.17 -0.47 -7.92
C ASN A 85 20.49 -1.25 -6.63
N ASP A 86 20.76 -0.60 -5.52
CA ASP A 86 20.82 -1.30 -4.23
C ASP A 86 19.48 -1.91 -3.89
N LYS A 87 19.46 -3.21 -3.61
CA LYS A 87 18.27 -3.88 -3.05
C LYS A 87 18.41 -3.95 -1.54
N ILE A 88 17.44 -3.39 -0.82
CA ILE A 88 17.41 -3.44 0.63
C ILE A 88 17.13 -4.86 1.10
N VAL A 89 17.93 -5.40 2.00
CA VAL A 89 17.81 -6.76 2.54
C VAL A 89 17.45 -6.73 4.02
N LEU A 90 18.17 -5.93 4.82
CA LEU A 90 17.97 -5.79 6.26
C LEU A 90 17.99 -4.32 6.65
N LEU A 91 17.13 -3.94 7.60
CA LEU A 91 17.17 -2.65 8.28
C LEU A 91 16.93 -2.85 9.77
N ALA A 92 17.82 -2.34 10.62
CA ALA A 92 17.75 -2.47 12.08
C ALA A 92 17.54 -3.94 12.55
N GLY A 93 18.13 -4.91 11.84
CA GLY A 93 17.99 -6.34 12.14
C GLY A 93 16.73 -7.00 11.59
N GLU A 94 15.81 -6.26 11.00
CA GLU A 94 14.59 -6.77 10.37
C GLU A 94 14.80 -7.04 8.87
N MET A 95 14.37 -8.22 8.39
CA MET A 95 14.41 -8.57 6.97
C MET A 95 13.35 -7.78 6.21
N ILE A 96 13.78 -7.07 5.16
CA ILE A 96 12.92 -6.22 4.35
C ILE A 96 12.56 -6.93 3.05
N THR A 97 11.31 -7.30 2.91
CA THR A 97 10.79 -8.00 1.72
C THR A 97 9.98 -7.10 0.80
N ASN A 98 9.52 -5.95 1.29
CA ASN A 98 8.70 -5.02 0.50
C ASN A 98 9.03 -3.55 0.79
N VAL A 99 8.73 -2.70 -0.19
CA VAL A 99 9.01 -1.26 -0.13
C VAL A 99 8.19 -0.54 0.96
N HIS A 100 6.98 -1.01 1.29
CA HIS A 100 6.15 -0.36 2.30
C HIS A 100 6.80 -0.46 3.68
N ARG A 101 7.26 -1.67 4.05
CA ARG A 101 7.91 -1.90 5.34
C ARG A 101 9.21 -1.13 5.47
N TRP A 102 9.99 -1.06 4.38
CA TRP A 102 11.17 -0.22 4.30
C TRP A 102 10.86 1.26 4.62
N VAL A 103 9.84 1.82 3.95
CA VAL A 103 9.43 3.22 4.14
C VAL A 103 8.90 3.46 5.55
N GLU A 104 8.09 2.55 6.10
CA GLU A 104 7.56 2.64 7.46
C GLU A 104 8.68 2.74 8.50
N LEU A 105 9.67 1.84 8.43
CA LEU A 105 10.79 1.82 9.36
C LEU A 105 11.64 3.11 9.27
N ILE A 106 11.93 3.60 8.06
CA ILE A 106 12.64 4.87 7.89
C ILE A 106 11.85 6.02 8.51
N ARG A 107 10.54 6.09 8.26
CA ARG A 107 9.68 7.18 8.77
C ARG A 107 9.55 7.15 10.29
N ALA A 108 9.50 5.97 10.89
CA ALA A 108 9.36 5.79 12.32
C ALA A 108 10.63 6.12 13.14
N ASN A 109 11.81 6.21 12.50
CA ASN A 109 13.09 6.36 13.17
C ASN A 109 13.87 7.62 12.72
N PRO A 110 13.30 8.83 12.86
CA PRO A 110 14.04 10.06 12.56
C PRO A 110 15.24 10.20 13.51
N GLU A 111 16.38 10.65 12.99
CA GLU A 111 17.64 10.93 13.69
C GLU A 111 18.27 9.71 14.42
N GLN A 112 17.73 8.51 14.23
CA GLN A 112 18.29 7.29 14.76
C GLN A 112 19.25 6.64 13.75
N SER A 113 20.43 6.23 14.21
CA SER A 113 21.38 5.49 13.38
C SER A 113 20.94 4.03 13.26
N LEU A 114 20.61 3.59 12.07
CA LEU A 114 20.11 2.25 11.75
C LEU A 114 21.15 1.47 10.98
N ASP A 115 21.38 0.20 11.36
CA ASP A 115 22.18 -0.71 10.58
C ASP A 115 21.38 -1.17 9.35
N LEU A 116 22.00 -1.07 8.18
CA LEU A 116 21.40 -1.35 6.89
C LEU A 116 22.26 -2.36 6.13
N VAL A 117 21.65 -3.40 5.58
CA VAL A 117 22.32 -4.32 4.65
C VAL A 117 21.61 -4.25 3.30
N VAL A 118 22.40 -4.00 2.26
CA VAL A 118 21.93 -3.98 0.87
C VAL A 118 22.61 -5.07 0.06
N LEU A 119 21.94 -5.52 -0.99
CA LEU A 119 22.53 -6.36 -2.03
C LEU A 119 22.89 -5.46 -3.22
N ARG A 120 24.19 -5.30 -3.46
CA ARG A 120 24.80 -4.52 -4.54
C ARG A 120 25.65 -5.47 -5.39
N ASP A 121 25.38 -5.59 -6.69
CA ASP A 121 26.11 -6.48 -7.60
C ASP A 121 26.28 -7.91 -7.05
N ALA A 122 25.17 -8.48 -6.54
CA ALA A 122 25.11 -9.78 -5.89
C ALA A 122 25.97 -9.93 -4.61
N ARG A 123 26.49 -8.85 -4.03
CA ARG A 123 27.26 -8.84 -2.78
C ARG A 123 26.49 -8.08 -1.69
N GLN A 124 26.54 -8.61 -0.49
CA GLN A 124 26.01 -7.89 0.67
C GLN A 124 26.98 -6.77 1.09
N VAL A 125 26.42 -5.57 1.25
CA VAL A 125 27.14 -4.39 1.73
C VAL A 125 26.45 -3.89 2.98
N SER A 126 27.21 -3.78 4.09
CA SER A 126 26.71 -3.23 5.35
C SER A 126 26.95 -1.73 5.39
N LEU A 127 25.91 -0.97 5.70
CA LEU A 127 25.91 0.48 5.77
C LEU A 127 25.28 0.91 7.09
N LYS A 128 25.46 2.18 7.45
CA LYS A 128 24.71 2.82 8.54
C LYS A 128 23.97 4.02 7.99
N ILE A 129 22.68 4.10 8.25
CA ILE A 129 21.85 5.20 7.78
C ILE A 129 21.17 5.92 8.93
N THR A 130 21.20 7.25 8.90
CA THR A 130 20.53 8.10 9.89
C THR A 130 19.51 8.96 9.16
N PRO A 131 18.21 8.61 9.23
CA PRO A 131 17.17 9.41 8.58
C PRO A 131 17.13 10.82 9.16
N LYS A 132 17.07 11.84 8.31
CA LYS A 132 16.87 13.23 8.72
C LYS A 132 15.41 13.43 9.09
N ILE A 133 15.13 14.31 10.05
CA ILE A 133 13.76 14.70 10.37
C ILE A 133 13.17 15.56 9.25
N ARG A 134 11.94 15.29 8.86
CA ARG A 134 11.14 16.10 7.94
C ARG A 134 9.76 16.34 8.54
N THR A 135 9.33 17.58 8.59
CA THR A 135 8.01 17.95 9.12
C THR A 135 7.12 18.44 7.96
N VAL A 136 5.91 17.87 7.87
CA VAL A 136 4.89 18.27 6.90
C VAL A 136 3.54 18.31 7.63
N LYS A 137 2.84 19.44 7.61
CA LYS A 137 1.54 19.63 8.29
C LYS A 137 1.54 19.13 9.73
N ASP A 138 2.54 19.57 10.52
CA ASP A 138 2.73 19.24 11.94
C ASP A 138 3.08 17.76 12.25
N GLU A 139 3.21 16.91 11.26
CA GLU A 139 3.71 15.54 11.41
C GLU A 139 5.20 15.48 11.06
N SER A 140 5.99 14.95 11.99
CA SER A 140 7.45 14.76 11.84
C SER A 140 7.76 13.29 11.59
N TYR A 141 8.59 13.02 10.59
CA TYR A 141 9.00 11.66 10.22
C TYR A 141 10.42 11.62 9.67
N GLY A 142 11.02 10.43 9.68
CA GLY A 142 12.34 10.19 9.11
C GLY A 142 12.32 10.23 7.58
N PHE A 143 13.35 10.85 6.99
CA PHE A 143 13.52 10.98 5.54
C PHE A 143 15.00 10.78 5.16
N ILE A 144 15.26 10.05 4.08
CA ILE A 144 16.63 9.72 3.65
C ILE A 144 17.01 10.25 2.27
N GLY A 145 16.05 10.64 1.45
CA GLY A 145 16.30 11.15 0.09
C GLY A 145 16.62 10.05 -0.90
N VAL A 146 15.68 9.12 -1.11
CA VAL A 146 15.75 8.11 -2.17
C VAL A 146 14.44 8.08 -2.95
N MET A 147 14.51 7.66 -4.21
CA MET A 147 13.37 7.14 -4.98
C MET A 147 13.50 5.63 -5.04
N ASN A 148 12.38 4.94 -4.77
CA ASN A 148 12.33 3.48 -4.90
C ASN A 148 11.82 3.11 -6.29
N ARG A 149 12.45 2.10 -6.90
CA ARG A 149 11.96 1.53 -8.15
C ARG A 149 10.68 0.76 -7.88
N ILE A 150 9.62 1.09 -8.62
CA ILE A 150 8.34 0.40 -8.54
C ILE A 150 8.21 -0.46 -9.80
N GLU A 151 8.73 -1.68 -9.73
CA GLU A 151 8.50 -2.68 -10.76
C GLU A 151 7.33 -3.56 -10.32
N ILE A 152 6.19 -3.41 -10.99
CA ILE A 152 5.04 -4.28 -10.77
C ILE A 152 5.20 -5.47 -11.70
N PRO A 153 5.39 -6.70 -11.17
CA PRO A 153 5.48 -7.90 -11.98
C PRO A 153 4.25 -8.05 -12.91
N ASP A 154 4.43 -8.62 -14.08
CA ASP A 154 3.34 -8.69 -15.09
C ASP A 154 2.15 -9.53 -14.63
N ASP A 155 2.38 -10.59 -13.84
CA ASP A 155 1.33 -11.39 -13.22
C ASP A 155 0.51 -10.58 -12.21
N VAL A 156 1.14 -9.68 -11.48
CA VAL A 156 0.51 -8.73 -10.57
C VAL A 156 -0.27 -7.68 -11.33
N ARG A 157 0.31 -7.14 -12.39
CA ARG A 157 -0.33 -6.14 -13.27
C ARG A 157 -1.60 -6.71 -13.89
N GLN A 158 -1.59 -7.97 -14.33
CA GLN A 158 -2.76 -8.65 -14.87
C GLN A 158 -3.86 -8.83 -13.80
N LYS A 159 -3.52 -9.15 -12.57
CA LYS A 159 -4.48 -9.24 -11.44
C LYS A 159 -5.07 -7.88 -11.05
N MET A 160 -4.32 -6.79 -11.24
CA MET A 160 -4.78 -5.43 -10.97
C MET A 160 -5.60 -4.83 -12.12
N ALA A 161 -5.48 -5.37 -13.33
CA ALA A 161 -6.21 -4.89 -14.49
C ALA A 161 -7.61 -5.50 -14.51
N VAL A 162 -8.61 -4.72 -14.18
CA VAL A 162 -10.01 -5.06 -14.44
C VAL A 162 -10.32 -4.60 -15.86
N ILE A 163 -10.50 -5.55 -16.76
CA ILE A 163 -10.95 -5.26 -18.12
C ILE A 163 -12.48 -5.21 -18.09
N GLU A 164 -13.02 -4.01 -17.96
CA GLU A 164 -14.46 -3.79 -18.15
C GLU A 164 -14.74 -3.75 -19.65
N ARG A 165 -15.46 -4.74 -20.15
CA ARG A 165 -15.94 -4.77 -21.53
C ARG A 165 -17.39 -4.30 -21.55
N TYR A 166 -17.59 -3.10 -22.03
CA TYR A 166 -18.92 -2.56 -22.25
C TYR A 166 -19.41 -2.93 -23.66
N GLY A 167 -20.66 -3.34 -23.76
CA GLY A 167 -21.34 -3.38 -25.06
C GLY A 167 -21.45 -1.96 -25.64
N PRO A 168 -21.63 -1.81 -26.95
CA PRO A 168 -21.68 -0.47 -27.59
C PRO A 168 -22.76 0.46 -26.99
N ILE A 169 -23.85 -0.10 -26.48
CA ILE A 169 -24.97 0.64 -25.88
C ILE A 169 -24.66 1.00 -24.42
N GLU A 170 -24.02 0.09 -23.69
CA GLU A 170 -23.60 0.31 -22.29
C GLU A 170 -22.48 1.35 -22.22
N ALA A 171 -21.55 1.36 -23.18
CA ALA A 171 -20.49 2.35 -23.29
C ALA A 171 -21.02 3.78 -23.45
N LEU A 172 -22.15 3.97 -24.14
CA LEU A 172 -22.82 5.25 -24.27
C LEU A 172 -23.48 5.70 -22.95
N GLY A 173 -24.10 4.78 -22.20
CA GLY A 173 -24.71 5.06 -20.89
C GLY A 173 -23.67 5.52 -19.87
N GLU A 174 -22.57 4.76 -19.71
CA GLU A 174 -21.47 5.08 -18.81
C GLU A 174 -20.76 6.41 -19.14
N SER A 175 -20.65 6.77 -20.42
CA SER A 175 -20.05 8.02 -20.83
C SER A 175 -20.88 9.25 -20.44
N ILE A 176 -22.20 9.11 -20.35
CA ILE A 176 -23.13 10.18 -19.92
C ILE A 176 -23.06 10.33 -18.39
N GLU A 177 -23.04 9.24 -17.63
CA GLU A 177 -22.96 9.27 -16.15
C GLU A 177 -21.62 9.85 -15.62
N LYS A 178 -20.51 9.64 -16.33
CA LYS A 178 -19.19 10.17 -15.94
C LYS A 178 -18.94 11.62 -16.36
N THR A 179 -19.84 12.23 -17.10
CA THR A 179 -19.67 13.60 -17.63
C THR A 179 -20.48 14.66 -16.86
N TRP A 180 -21.34 14.26 -15.94
CA TRP A 180 -22.17 15.17 -15.11
C TRP A 180 -21.86 15.04 -13.63
#